data_f7acd4a01bd74d021b7d94fec70cba48
#
_entry.id   f7acd4a01bd74d021b7d94fec70cba48
#
_cell.length_a   1.000
_cell.length_b   1.000
_cell.length_c   1.000
_cell.angle_alpha   90.00
_cell.angle_beta   90.00
_cell.angle_gamma   90.00
#
_symmetry.space_group_name_H-M   'P 1'
#
loop_
_entity.id
_entity.type
_entity.pdbx_description
1 polymer ?
#
loop_
_entity_poly.entity_id
_entity_poly.type
_entity_poly.pdbx_seq_one_letter_code
_entity_poly.pdbx_strand_id
1 'polypeptide(L)'
;MPGLLEGDRALVTGAGRGIGRAMADAIEAEGATVLRADLADADLSTPEGAAKLAEDAIRKLGSVSIFVHCASPQRQESQTALQVTWEQWRAMLAVNLDAAFVLAQTLGRHMIHQRVKGRILVTTSLHAESPRNLPHYSASKAGQTMLVKELARALGPHGIRVNAIVPGAIPGEGFKGLPGMEKTIPLGRFGKPADVAAMAIAVLSERFGAYVTGASILVDGGIALHNWIPPSST
;
A
#
# COMPACT_ATOMS: atom_id res chain seq x y z
N MET A 1 -23.63 -5.20 -14.76
CA MET A 1 -22.34 -5.61 -15.36
C MET A 1 -21.56 -6.32 -14.26
N PRO A 2 -20.79 -7.36 -14.56
CA PRO A 2 -19.90 -7.95 -13.55
C PRO A 2 -18.94 -6.90 -12.99
N GLY A 3 -18.52 -7.09 -11.74
CA GLY A 3 -17.54 -6.21 -11.11
C GLY A 3 -16.18 -6.25 -11.81
N LEU A 4 -15.37 -5.23 -11.62
CA LEU A 4 -14.05 -5.10 -12.26
C LEU A 4 -13.03 -6.16 -11.81
N LEU A 5 -13.29 -6.82 -10.66
CA LEU A 5 -12.44 -7.82 -10.04
C LEU A 5 -13.21 -9.15 -9.80
N GLU A 6 -14.25 -9.38 -10.60
CA GLU A 6 -15.08 -10.57 -10.48
C GLU A 6 -14.26 -11.85 -10.60
N GLY A 7 -14.42 -12.75 -9.62
CA GLY A 7 -13.69 -14.03 -9.55
C GLY A 7 -12.25 -13.93 -9.03
N ASP A 8 -11.73 -12.76 -8.76
CA ASP A 8 -10.43 -12.58 -8.14
C ASP A 8 -10.42 -12.99 -6.67
N ARG A 9 -9.24 -13.33 -6.16
CA ARG A 9 -8.99 -13.71 -4.78
C ARG A 9 -7.86 -12.88 -4.21
N ALA A 10 -8.21 -12.04 -3.25
CA ALA A 10 -7.33 -11.00 -2.74
C ALA A 10 -6.90 -11.26 -1.30
N LEU A 11 -5.60 -11.07 -1.01
CA LEU A 11 -5.08 -10.86 0.33
C LEU A 11 -4.85 -9.36 0.53
N VAL A 12 -5.44 -8.78 1.58
CA VAL A 12 -5.22 -7.39 1.98
C VAL A 12 -4.69 -7.34 3.41
N THR A 13 -3.46 -6.84 3.62
CA THR A 13 -2.90 -6.64 4.94
C THR A 13 -3.21 -5.23 5.47
N GLY A 14 -3.32 -5.07 6.79
CA GLY A 14 -3.75 -3.82 7.41
C GLY A 14 -5.21 -3.47 7.09
N ALA A 15 -6.06 -4.49 6.92
CA ALA A 15 -7.42 -4.35 6.43
C ALA A 15 -8.46 -3.99 7.51
N GLY A 16 -8.04 -3.87 8.78
CA GLY A 16 -8.95 -3.59 9.90
C GLY A 16 -9.46 -2.16 9.95
N ARG A 17 -8.72 -1.19 9.38
CA ARG A 17 -9.05 0.24 9.44
C ARG A 17 -8.47 1.06 8.28
N GLY A 18 -8.89 2.32 8.21
CA GLY A 18 -8.32 3.33 7.32
C GLY A 18 -8.30 2.95 5.85
N ILE A 19 -7.16 3.17 5.21
CA ILE A 19 -6.97 2.93 3.76
C ILE A 19 -7.09 1.44 3.44
N GLY A 20 -6.46 0.57 4.23
CA GLY A 20 -6.49 -0.88 3.99
C GLY A 20 -7.91 -1.45 4.06
N ARG A 21 -8.71 -1.02 5.04
CA ARG A 21 -10.13 -1.39 5.11
C ARG A 21 -10.91 -0.90 3.89
N ALA A 22 -10.75 0.37 3.51
CA ALA A 22 -11.45 0.93 2.36
C ALA A 22 -11.09 0.22 1.05
N MET A 23 -9.81 -0.17 0.88
CA MET A 23 -9.39 -0.96 -0.28
C MET A 23 -9.98 -2.38 -0.25
N ALA A 24 -10.00 -3.04 0.91
CA ALA A 24 -10.59 -4.37 1.05
C ALA A 24 -12.10 -4.34 0.74
N ASP A 25 -12.82 -3.33 1.28
CA ASP A 25 -14.26 -3.15 1.02
C ASP A 25 -14.53 -2.88 -0.47
N ALA A 26 -13.72 -2.05 -1.12
CA ALA A 26 -13.86 -1.75 -2.55
C ALA A 26 -13.54 -2.97 -3.44
N ILE A 27 -12.50 -3.73 -3.12
CA ILE A 27 -12.11 -4.95 -3.85
C ILE A 27 -13.24 -5.99 -3.77
N GLU A 28 -13.84 -6.15 -2.59
CA GLU A 28 -14.97 -7.06 -2.38
C GLU A 28 -16.22 -6.59 -3.13
N ALA A 29 -16.50 -5.28 -3.11
CA ALA A 29 -17.62 -4.69 -3.86
C ALA A 29 -17.50 -4.87 -5.38
N GLU A 30 -16.27 -5.00 -5.89
CA GLU A 30 -15.99 -5.29 -7.31
C GLU A 30 -15.98 -6.80 -7.65
N GLY A 31 -16.45 -7.66 -6.75
CA GLY A 31 -16.69 -9.09 -6.99
C GLY A 31 -15.56 -10.02 -6.61
N ALA A 32 -14.50 -9.54 -5.98
CA ALA A 32 -13.41 -10.38 -5.49
C ALA A 32 -13.73 -11.03 -4.13
N THR A 33 -13.21 -12.23 -3.89
CA THR A 33 -13.15 -12.81 -2.55
C THR A 33 -11.95 -12.26 -1.80
N VAL A 34 -12.17 -11.63 -0.64
CA VAL A 34 -11.11 -10.95 0.12
C VAL A 34 -10.79 -11.65 1.42
N LEU A 35 -9.53 -12.05 1.59
CA LEU A 35 -8.97 -12.40 2.89
C LEU A 35 -8.35 -11.14 3.51
N ARG A 36 -8.97 -10.68 4.58
CA ARG A 36 -8.50 -9.52 5.36
C ARG A 36 -7.54 -10.00 6.42
N ALA A 37 -6.37 -9.36 6.55
CA ALA A 37 -5.41 -9.67 7.59
C ALA A 37 -5.01 -8.38 8.33
N ASP A 38 -5.00 -8.46 9.64
CA ASP A 38 -4.54 -7.38 10.53
C ASP A 38 -3.63 -7.95 11.63
N LEU A 39 -3.22 -7.13 12.58
CA LEU A 39 -2.28 -7.46 13.66
C LEU A 39 -2.70 -8.71 14.46
N ALA A 40 -4.02 -8.93 14.64
CA ALA A 40 -4.55 -10.11 15.33
C ALA A 40 -4.40 -11.41 14.53
N ASP A 41 -4.22 -11.32 13.22
CA ASP A 41 -4.21 -12.48 12.31
C ASP A 41 -2.80 -13.00 12.04
N ALA A 42 -1.80 -12.10 12.04
CA ALA A 42 -0.42 -12.47 11.76
C ALA A 42 0.56 -11.44 12.33
N ASP A 43 1.68 -11.93 12.85
CA ASP A 43 2.82 -11.09 13.25
C ASP A 43 3.70 -10.79 12.02
N LEU A 44 3.48 -9.63 11.42
CA LEU A 44 4.28 -9.14 10.29
C LEU A 44 5.61 -8.51 10.71
N SER A 45 5.95 -8.51 11.99
CA SER A 45 7.27 -8.06 12.44
C SER A 45 8.37 -9.10 12.21
N THR A 46 8.00 -10.34 11.84
CA THR A 46 8.92 -11.44 11.56
C THR A 46 8.74 -11.97 10.13
N PRO A 47 9.83 -12.40 9.47
CA PRO A 47 9.74 -13.05 8.16
C PRO A 47 8.88 -14.32 8.17
N GLU A 48 8.94 -15.08 9.25
CA GLU A 48 8.18 -16.33 9.44
C GLU A 48 6.68 -16.05 9.52
N GLY A 49 6.27 -15.02 10.26
CA GLY A 49 4.87 -14.59 10.35
C GLY A 49 4.32 -14.11 9.00
N ALA A 50 5.14 -13.36 8.25
CA ALA A 50 4.78 -12.93 6.90
C ALA A 50 4.65 -14.11 5.93
N ALA A 51 5.60 -15.05 5.93
CA ALA A 51 5.55 -16.25 5.09
C ALA A 51 4.33 -17.09 5.42
N LYS A 52 4.07 -17.33 6.71
CA LYS A 52 2.91 -18.07 7.20
C LYS A 52 1.60 -17.43 6.74
N LEU A 53 1.48 -16.11 6.81
CA LEU A 53 0.28 -15.41 6.32
C LEU A 53 0.06 -15.67 4.82
N ALA A 54 1.11 -15.62 4.00
CA ALA A 54 0.99 -15.89 2.56
C ALA A 54 0.53 -17.34 2.31
N GLU A 55 1.08 -18.31 3.01
CA GLU A 55 0.69 -19.73 2.91
C GLU A 55 -0.76 -19.95 3.37
N ASP A 56 -1.15 -19.33 4.47
CA ASP A 56 -2.51 -19.39 5.00
C ASP A 56 -3.51 -18.75 4.01
N ALA A 57 -3.14 -17.66 3.34
CA ALA A 57 -3.97 -17.04 2.30
C ALA A 57 -4.15 -17.97 1.10
N ILE A 58 -3.07 -18.58 0.61
CA ILE A 58 -3.13 -19.54 -0.48
C ILE A 58 -4.03 -20.73 -0.11
N ARG A 59 -3.89 -21.27 1.11
CA ARG A 59 -4.69 -22.41 1.58
C ARG A 59 -6.17 -22.04 1.71
N LYS A 60 -6.50 -20.88 2.30
CA LYS A 60 -7.89 -20.46 2.55
C LYS A 60 -8.61 -20.05 1.27
N LEU A 61 -7.92 -19.39 0.34
CA LEU A 61 -8.48 -18.92 -0.91
C LEU A 61 -8.36 -19.93 -2.06
N GLY A 62 -7.54 -20.99 -1.90
CA GLY A 62 -7.19 -21.93 -2.94
C GLY A 62 -6.22 -21.37 -3.99
N SER A 63 -6.24 -20.08 -4.22
CA SER A 63 -5.31 -19.30 -5.05
C SER A 63 -5.36 -17.85 -4.64
N VAL A 64 -4.32 -17.08 -4.93
CA VAL A 64 -4.28 -15.63 -4.71
C VAL A 64 -3.92 -14.95 -6.04
N SER A 65 -4.80 -14.07 -6.52
CA SER A 65 -4.58 -13.30 -7.74
C SER A 65 -4.29 -11.81 -7.45
N ILE A 66 -4.68 -11.33 -6.28
CA ILE A 66 -4.43 -9.94 -5.85
C ILE A 66 -3.78 -9.96 -4.47
N PHE A 67 -2.71 -9.19 -4.33
CA PHE A 67 -2.10 -8.90 -3.03
C PHE A 67 -2.01 -7.39 -2.82
N VAL A 68 -2.54 -6.90 -1.70
CA VAL A 68 -2.44 -5.51 -1.28
C VAL A 68 -1.73 -5.43 0.06
N HIS A 69 -0.57 -4.77 0.09
CA HIS A 69 0.15 -4.51 1.33
C HIS A 69 -0.16 -3.09 1.83
N CYS A 70 -0.93 -3.00 2.91
CA CYS A 70 -1.28 -1.73 3.57
C CYS A 70 -0.94 -1.72 5.07
N ALA A 71 -0.48 -2.85 5.61
CA ALA A 71 -0.04 -2.93 7.00
C ALA A 71 1.13 -1.97 7.27
N SER A 72 1.07 -1.28 8.39
CA SER A 72 2.13 -0.39 8.88
C SER A 72 1.99 -0.27 10.39
N PRO A 73 3.08 -0.27 11.16
CA PRO A 73 3.04 0.04 12.58
C PRO A 73 2.49 1.45 12.79
N GLN A 74 1.95 1.67 13.99
CA GLN A 74 1.63 3.03 14.41
C GLN A 74 2.91 3.86 14.45
N ARG A 75 2.91 4.99 13.75
CA ARG A 75 4.03 5.91 13.74
C ARG A 75 3.89 6.94 14.84
N GLN A 76 5.01 7.33 15.40
CA GLN A 76 5.08 8.51 16.26
C GLN A 76 5.38 9.71 15.38
N GLU A 77 4.52 10.72 15.44
CA GLU A 77 4.69 11.93 14.64
C GLU A 77 5.83 12.80 15.21
N SER A 78 6.50 13.50 14.28
CA SER A 78 7.48 14.55 14.61
C SER A 78 8.72 14.10 15.39
N GLN A 79 9.30 12.97 15.02
CA GLN A 79 10.62 12.55 15.51
C GLN A 79 11.71 12.91 14.50
N THR A 80 12.78 13.57 14.98
CA THR A 80 13.96 13.79 14.14
C THR A 80 14.79 12.51 13.99
N ALA A 81 15.69 12.49 13.01
CA ALA A 81 16.61 11.36 12.82
C ALA A 81 17.52 11.10 14.03
N LEU A 82 17.71 12.10 14.90
CA LEU A 82 18.53 11.98 16.11
C LEU A 82 17.74 11.43 17.30
N GLN A 83 16.43 11.29 17.22
CA GLN A 83 15.54 10.87 18.32
C GLN A 83 14.99 9.46 18.13
N VAL A 84 14.93 8.95 16.89
CA VAL A 84 14.42 7.61 16.60
C VAL A 84 15.36 6.56 17.21
N THR A 85 14.81 5.66 18.03
CA THR A 85 15.61 4.55 18.58
C THR A 85 15.78 3.44 17.55
N TRP A 86 16.77 2.56 17.82
CA TRP A 86 17.02 1.41 16.96
C TRP A 86 15.82 0.47 16.90
N GLU A 87 15.10 0.27 18.00
CA GLU A 87 13.93 -0.59 18.11
C GLU A 87 12.78 -0.03 17.26
N GLN A 88 12.52 1.29 17.33
CA GLN A 88 11.51 1.96 16.49
C GLN A 88 11.86 1.85 15.00
N TRP A 89 13.15 2.05 14.67
CA TRP A 89 13.66 1.88 13.31
C TRP A 89 13.38 0.46 12.80
N ARG A 90 13.81 -0.56 13.55
CA ARG A 90 13.65 -1.96 13.17
C ARG A 90 12.17 -2.37 13.05
N ALA A 91 11.35 -2.00 14.01
CA ALA A 91 9.92 -2.32 13.98
C ALA A 91 9.21 -1.75 12.75
N MET A 92 9.58 -0.52 12.35
CA MET A 92 9.00 0.12 11.16
C MET A 92 9.43 -0.58 9.87
N LEU A 93 10.73 -0.89 9.73
CA LEU A 93 11.24 -1.59 8.55
C LEU A 93 10.68 -3.01 8.45
N ALA A 94 10.63 -3.72 9.56
CA ALA A 94 10.16 -5.12 9.60
C ALA A 94 8.76 -5.26 9.00
N VAL A 95 7.80 -4.44 9.44
CA VAL A 95 6.42 -4.54 8.92
C VAL A 95 6.26 -3.89 7.54
N ASN A 96 6.86 -2.71 7.33
CA ASN A 96 6.65 -2.00 6.07
C ASN A 96 7.44 -2.62 4.91
N LEU A 97 8.71 -2.98 5.13
CA LEU A 97 9.60 -3.38 4.05
C LEU A 97 9.84 -4.89 4.02
N ASP A 98 10.29 -5.46 5.13
CA ASP A 98 10.68 -6.88 5.16
C ASP A 98 9.45 -7.77 4.92
N ALA A 99 8.32 -7.50 5.60
CA ALA A 99 7.09 -8.26 5.38
C ALA A 99 6.52 -8.05 3.96
N ALA A 100 6.57 -6.83 3.41
CA ALA A 100 6.15 -6.58 2.03
C ALA A 100 6.95 -7.43 1.05
N PHE A 101 8.27 -7.55 1.26
CA PHE A 101 9.15 -8.38 0.44
C PHE A 101 8.80 -9.86 0.57
N VAL A 102 8.72 -10.40 1.79
CA VAL A 102 8.45 -11.84 2.03
C VAL A 102 7.09 -12.25 1.47
N LEU A 103 6.03 -11.44 1.74
CA LEU A 103 4.68 -11.70 1.22
C LEU A 103 4.67 -11.66 -0.31
N ALA A 104 5.24 -10.61 -0.92
CA ALA A 104 5.26 -10.47 -2.37
C ALA A 104 6.09 -11.58 -3.04
N GLN A 105 7.20 -12.00 -2.44
CA GLN A 105 8.02 -13.09 -2.96
C GLN A 105 7.26 -14.43 -2.90
N THR A 106 6.64 -14.75 -1.77
CA THR A 106 5.90 -16.02 -1.59
C THR A 106 4.69 -16.09 -2.52
N LEU A 107 3.89 -15.03 -2.55
CA LEU A 107 2.71 -14.94 -3.41
C LEU A 107 3.09 -14.86 -4.90
N GLY A 108 4.17 -14.15 -5.24
CA GLY A 108 4.68 -14.07 -6.60
C GLY A 108 5.11 -15.44 -7.14
N ARG A 109 5.84 -16.23 -6.32
CA ARG A 109 6.17 -17.63 -6.67
C ARG A 109 4.94 -18.49 -6.86
N HIS A 110 3.94 -18.34 -5.98
CA HIS A 110 2.66 -19.03 -6.12
C HIS A 110 1.95 -18.65 -7.43
N MET A 111 1.84 -17.34 -7.74
CA MET A 111 1.21 -16.85 -8.97
C MET A 111 1.91 -17.39 -10.23
N ILE A 112 3.25 -17.43 -10.23
CA ILE A 112 4.03 -18.02 -11.34
C ILE A 112 3.72 -19.51 -11.49
N HIS A 113 3.80 -20.27 -10.40
CA HIS A 113 3.56 -21.71 -10.40
C HIS A 113 2.14 -22.07 -10.89
N GLN A 114 1.14 -21.29 -10.46
CA GLN A 114 -0.26 -21.49 -10.84
C GLN A 114 -0.63 -20.82 -12.17
N ARG A 115 0.31 -20.12 -12.83
CA ARG A 115 0.09 -19.35 -14.07
C ARG A 115 -1.03 -18.29 -13.92
N VAL A 116 -1.13 -17.70 -12.74
CA VAL A 116 -2.08 -16.64 -12.44
C VAL A 116 -1.49 -15.30 -12.89
N LYS A 117 -2.24 -14.54 -13.70
CA LYS A 117 -1.92 -13.13 -14.02
C LYS A 117 -2.23 -12.27 -12.81
N GLY A 118 -1.29 -12.21 -11.88
CA GLY A 118 -1.46 -11.58 -10.58
C GLY A 118 -1.32 -10.07 -10.60
N ARG A 119 -1.79 -9.44 -9.52
CA ARG A 119 -1.63 -8.01 -9.28
C ARG A 119 -1.20 -7.78 -7.83
N ILE A 120 -0.10 -7.04 -7.67
CA ILE A 120 0.43 -6.66 -6.35
C ILE A 120 0.38 -5.14 -6.24
N LEU A 121 -0.21 -4.64 -5.16
CA LEU A 121 -0.30 -3.22 -4.84
C LEU A 121 0.29 -2.94 -3.46
N VAL A 122 1.28 -2.07 -3.40
CA VAL A 122 1.91 -1.68 -2.12
C VAL A 122 1.51 -0.24 -1.79
N THR A 123 0.98 -0.03 -0.59
CA THR A 123 0.67 1.31 -0.11
C THR A 123 1.94 1.97 0.42
N THR A 124 2.50 2.86 -0.37
CA THR A 124 3.66 3.67 0.01
C THR A 124 3.20 4.99 0.65
N SER A 125 3.88 6.09 0.41
CA SER A 125 3.52 7.41 0.95
C SER A 125 4.29 8.51 0.22
N LEU A 126 3.79 9.74 0.26
CA LEU A 126 4.57 10.94 -0.09
C LEU A 126 5.89 11.04 0.67
N HIS A 127 5.95 10.47 1.87
CA HIS A 127 7.16 10.47 2.69
C HIS A 127 8.29 9.59 2.12
N ALA A 128 8.05 8.84 1.05
CA ALA A 128 9.11 8.17 0.30
C ALA A 128 10.08 9.17 -0.36
N GLU A 129 9.60 10.36 -0.71
CA GLU A 129 10.36 11.40 -1.42
C GLU A 129 10.43 12.72 -0.64
N SER A 130 9.47 12.98 0.25
CA SER A 130 9.37 14.24 1.00
C SER A 130 9.55 14.01 2.50
N PRO A 131 10.68 14.41 3.09
CA PRO A 131 10.94 14.22 4.52
C PRO A 131 10.04 15.10 5.39
N ARG A 132 9.54 14.55 6.51
CA ARG A 132 8.68 15.26 7.48
C ARG A 132 8.91 14.82 8.93
N ASN A 133 10.16 14.72 9.35
CA ASN A 133 10.51 14.26 10.71
C ASN A 133 9.88 12.88 11.05
N LEU A 134 9.98 11.96 10.12
CA LEU A 134 9.55 10.57 10.24
C LEU A 134 10.59 9.65 9.59
N PRO A 135 11.86 9.65 10.03
CA PRO A 135 12.98 9.07 9.28
C PRO A 135 12.82 7.57 9.03
N HIS A 136 12.40 6.79 10.05
CA HIS A 136 12.18 5.36 9.94
C HIS A 136 11.00 5.03 8.98
N TYR A 137 9.93 5.79 9.05
CA TYR A 137 8.80 5.65 8.15
C TYR A 137 9.17 6.03 6.72
N SER A 138 9.79 7.19 6.53
CA SER A 138 10.23 7.67 5.20
C SER A 138 11.20 6.70 4.53
N ALA A 139 12.20 6.20 5.27
CA ALA A 139 13.14 5.21 4.76
C ALA A 139 12.43 3.91 4.35
N SER A 140 11.48 3.42 5.17
CA SER A 140 10.72 2.21 4.83
C SER A 140 9.87 2.39 3.58
N LYS A 141 9.23 3.56 3.41
CA LYS A 141 8.38 3.88 2.25
C LYS A 141 9.20 4.11 0.98
N ALA A 142 10.38 4.70 1.08
CA ALA A 142 11.34 4.80 -0.02
C ALA A 142 11.83 3.39 -0.46
N GLY A 143 12.16 2.54 0.50
CA GLY A 143 12.49 1.13 0.24
C GLY A 143 11.38 0.38 -0.47
N GLN A 144 10.12 0.54 -0.03
CA GLN A 144 8.95 -0.06 -0.69
C GLN A 144 8.80 0.44 -2.14
N THR A 145 9.04 1.73 -2.40
CA THR A 145 8.96 2.28 -3.76
C THR A 145 9.98 1.63 -4.70
N MET A 146 11.21 1.38 -4.24
CA MET A 146 12.20 0.67 -5.03
C MET A 146 11.87 -0.82 -5.14
N LEU A 147 11.41 -1.48 -4.06
CA LEU A 147 11.00 -2.88 -4.06
C LEU A 147 9.90 -3.14 -5.11
N VAL A 148 8.92 -2.24 -5.24
CA VAL A 148 7.87 -2.33 -6.28
C VAL A 148 8.46 -2.39 -7.68
N LYS A 149 9.48 -1.58 -7.98
CA LYS A 149 10.14 -1.56 -9.29
C LYS A 149 10.91 -2.87 -9.57
N GLU A 150 11.64 -3.38 -8.58
CA GLU A 150 12.35 -4.64 -8.68
C GLU A 150 11.40 -5.83 -8.85
N LEU A 151 10.31 -5.88 -8.07
CA LEU A 151 9.28 -6.90 -8.22
C LEU A 151 8.56 -6.82 -9.57
N ALA A 152 8.24 -5.61 -10.06
CA ALA A 152 7.62 -5.42 -11.37
C ALA A 152 8.52 -5.93 -12.50
N ARG A 153 9.82 -5.68 -12.41
CA ARG A 153 10.81 -6.18 -13.35
C ARG A 153 10.92 -7.71 -13.33
N ALA A 154 10.95 -8.30 -12.12
CA ALA A 154 11.08 -9.75 -11.94
C ALA A 154 9.81 -10.53 -12.34
N LEU A 155 8.62 -9.99 -12.02
CA LEU A 155 7.35 -10.67 -12.17
C LEU A 155 6.64 -10.34 -13.50
N GLY A 156 6.99 -9.24 -14.14
CA GLY A 156 6.40 -8.80 -15.41
C GLY A 156 6.47 -9.83 -16.54
N PRO A 157 7.59 -10.54 -16.77
CA PRO A 157 7.66 -11.63 -17.76
C PRO A 157 6.65 -12.75 -17.57
N HIS A 158 6.09 -12.87 -16.35
CA HIS A 158 5.05 -13.85 -16.00
C HIS A 158 3.63 -13.29 -16.07
N GLY A 159 3.46 -12.04 -16.55
CA GLY A 159 2.17 -11.38 -16.63
C GLY A 159 1.63 -10.89 -15.28
N ILE A 160 2.51 -10.77 -14.27
CA ILE A 160 2.14 -10.26 -12.93
C ILE A 160 2.53 -8.79 -12.86
N ARG A 161 1.58 -7.91 -12.51
CA ARG A 161 1.78 -6.47 -12.38
C ARG A 161 2.03 -6.08 -10.93
N VAL A 162 2.98 -5.20 -10.70
CA VAL A 162 3.32 -4.72 -9.36
C VAL A 162 3.38 -3.19 -9.37
N ASN A 163 2.59 -2.53 -8.54
CA ASN A 163 2.53 -1.08 -8.48
C ASN A 163 2.50 -0.58 -7.03
N ALA A 164 2.82 0.68 -6.85
CA ALA A 164 2.62 1.41 -5.61
C ALA A 164 1.43 2.37 -5.72
N ILE A 165 0.63 2.48 -4.66
CA ILE A 165 -0.27 3.60 -4.47
C ILE A 165 0.33 4.53 -3.42
N VAL A 166 0.33 5.83 -3.70
CA VAL A 166 1.04 6.85 -2.92
C VAL A 166 0.02 7.84 -2.36
N PRO A 167 -0.56 7.58 -1.18
CA PRO A 167 -1.49 8.51 -0.56
C PRO A 167 -0.80 9.79 -0.10
N GLY A 168 -1.53 10.92 -0.22
CA GLY A 168 -1.20 12.18 0.40
C GLY A 168 -1.69 12.29 1.84
N ALA A 169 -2.24 13.45 2.16
CA ALA A 169 -2.81 13.73 3.47
C ALA A 169 -4.21 13.08 3.62
N ILE A 170 -4.24 11.88 4.15
CA ILE A 170 -5.46 11.11 4.45
C ILE A 170 -5.60 11.03 5.97
N PRO A 171 -6.52 11.76 6.61
CA PRO A 171 -6.73 11.70 8.05
C PRO A 171 -7.18 10.30 8.50
N GLY A 172 -6.70 9.89 9.67
CA GLY A 172 -7.01 8.62 10.31
C GLY A 172 -6.50 8.62 11.76
N GLU A 173 -6.40 7.47 12.38
CA GLU A 173 -5.99 7.38 13.79
C GLU A 173 -4.55 7.88 14.03
N GLY A 174 -3.64 7.69 13.06
CA GLY A 174 -2.24 8.13 13.15
C GLY A 174 -1.98 9.55 12.66
N PHE A 175 -2.96 10.18 12.00
CA PHE A 175 -2.82 11.54 11.47
C PHE A 175 -4.19 12.21 11.42
N LYS A 176 -4.40 13.24 12.23
CA LYS A 176 -5.67 13.96 12.31
C LYS A 176 -5.73 15.20 11.41
N GLY A 177 -4.59 15.58 10.82
CA GLY A 177 -4.44 16.87 10.16
C GLY A 177 -4.20 18.01 11.16
N LEU A 178 -3.69 19.12 10.65
CA LEU A 178 -3.59 20.36 11.42
C LEU A 178 -4.66 21.33 10.91
N PRO A 179 -5.23 22.19 11.78
CA PRO A 179 -6.17 23.22 11.34
C PRO A 179 -5.58 24.10 10.23
N GLY A 180 -6.30 24.26 9.13
CA GLY A 180 -5.85 25.03 7.97
C GLY A 180 -4.89 24.33 7.02
N MET A 181 -4.43 23.10 7.34
CA MET A 181 -3.55 22.33 6.45
C MET A 181 -4.25 21.98 5.13
N GLU A 182 -5.57 21.81 5.13
CA GLU A 182 -6.34 21.56 3.91
C GLU A 182 -6.17 22.66 2.85
N LYS A 183 -5.89 23.90 3.29
CA LYS A 183 -5.64 25.05 2.39
C LYS A 183 -4.30 24.91 1.62
N THR A 184 -3.39 24.07 2.09
CA THR A 184 -2.14 23.79 1.38
C THR A 184 -2.28 22.68 0.34
N ILE A 185 -3.43 22.03 0.28
CA ILE A 185 -3.74 21.02 -0.69
C ILE A 185 -4.43 21.68 -1.88
N PRO A 186 -3.93 21.58 -3.12
CA PRO A 186 -4.56 22.25 -4.29
C PRO A 186 -6.04 21.93 -4.46
N LEU A 187 -6.49 20.71 -4.17
CA LEU A 187 -7.92 20.36 -4.18
C LEU A 187 -8.71 20.89 -2.96
N GLY A 188 -8.10 21.66 -2.07
CA GLY A 188 -8.74 22.34 -0.94
C GLY A 188 -9.31 21.44 0.15
N ARG A 189 -9.00 20.16 0.15
CA ARG A 189 -9.49 19.19 1.13
C ARG A 189 -8.49 18.06 1.43
N PHE A 190 -8.62 17.50 2.60
CA PHE A 190 -7.98 16.19 2.86
C PHE A 190 -8.57 15.10 1.97
N GLY A 191 -7.74 14.14 1.62
CA GLY A 191 -8.22 12.92 0.98
C GLY A 191 -8.97 12.02 1.96
N LYS A 192 -9.80 11.13 1.42
CA LYS A 192 -10.51 10.09 2.18
C LYS A 192 -9.93 8.72 1.82
N PRO A 193 -10.02 7.72 2.71
CA PRO A 193 -9.66 6.35 2.35
C PRO A 193 -10.31 5.85 1.06
N ALA A 194 -11.55 6.27 0.79
CA ALA A 194 -12.27 5.93 -0.43
C ALA A 194 -11.64 6.53 -1.71
N ASP A 195 -11.00 7.71 -1.64
CA ASP A 195 -10.29 8.28 -2.79
C ASP A 195 -9.11 7.38 -3.20
N VAL A 196 -8.41 6.81 -2.21
CA VAL A 196 -7.30 5.88 -2.44
C VAL A 196 -7.81 4.54 -2.95
N ALA A 197 -8.90 4.03 -2.36
CA ALA A 197 -9.51 2.76 -2.75
C ALA A 197 -10.02 2.78 -4.19
N ALA A 198 -10.65 3.87 -4.63
CA ALA A 198 -11.12 4.02 -6.02
C ALA A 198 -9.97 3.92 -7.03
N MET A 199 -8.83 4.56 -6.75
CA MET A 199 -7.65 4.45 -7.60
C MET A 199 -7.02 3.05 -7.52
N ALA A 200 -7.04 2.40 -6.36
CA ALA A 200 -6.57 1.03 -6.22
C ALA A 200 -7.36 0.07 -7.13
N ILE A 201 -8.69 0.20 -7.20
CA ILE A 201 -9.52 -0.60 -8.12
C ILE A 201 -9.12 -0.35 -9.56
N ALA A 202 -8.92 0.89 -9.98
CA ALA A 202 -8.49 1.20 -11.35
C ALA A 202 -7.15 0.51 -11.69
N VAL A 203 -6.16 0.58 -10.81
CA VAL A 203 -4.83 -0.03 -11.02
C VAL A 203 -4.89 -1.55 -11.00
N LEU A 204 -5.73 -2.14 -10.13
CA LEU A 204 -5.89 -3.59 -10.01
C LEU A 204 -6.70 -4.18 -11.16
N SER A 205 -7.64 -3.43 -11.76
CA SER A 205 -8.46 -3.95 -12.84
C SER A 205 -7.68 -4.15 -14.14
N GLU A 206 -8.08 -5.15 -14.94
CA GLU A 206 -7.54 -5.33 -16.29
C GLU A 206 -8.08 -4.26 -17.24
N ARG A 207 -9.25 -3.69 -16.95
CA ARG A 207 -9.86 -2.67 -17.82
C ARG A 207 -9.04 -1.39 -17.87
N PHE A 208 -8.47 -0.95 -16.74
CA PHE A 208 -7.78 0.34 -16.66
C PHE A 208 -6.28 0.19 -16.40
N GLY A 209 -5.86 -0.87 -15.70
CA GLY A 209 -4.51 -1.07 -15.26
C GLY A 209 -3.67 -2.06 -16.08
N ALA A 210 -4.21 -2.65 -17.16
CA ALA A 210 -3.56 -3.76 -17.89
C ALA A 210 -2.12 -3.47 -18.33
N TYR A 211 -1.78 -2.22 -18.62
CA TYR A 211 -0.42 -1.84 -19.08
C TYR A 211 0.32 -0.99 -18.03
N VAL A 212 -0.05 -1.11 -16.74
CA VAL A 212 0.56 -0.36 -15.63
C VAL A 212 1.30 -1.34 -14.72
N THR A 213 2.63 -1.25 -14.70
CA THR A 213 3.50 -2.01 -13.79
C THR A 213 4.75 -1.19 -13.44
N GLY A 214 5.28 -1.34 -12.23
CA GLY A 214 6.43 -0.58 -11.73
C GLY A 214 6.13 0.88 -11.41
N ALA A 215 4.88 1.30 -11.47
CA ALA A 215 4.47 2.68 -11.27
C ALA A 215 4.20 3.02 -9.80
N SER A 216 4.44 4.29 -9.44
CA SER A 216 3.99 4.90 -8.20
C SER A 216 2.85 5.86 -8.52
N ILE A 217 1.62 5.49 -8.14
CA ILE A 217 0.41 6.23 -8.48
C ILE A 217 0.05 7.17 -7.33
N LEU A 218 0.19 8.47 -7.57
CA LEU A 218 -0.05 9.50 -6.59
C LEU A 218 -1.55 9.79 -6.42
N VAL A 219 -2.02 9.79 -5.16
CA VAL A 219 -3.41 10.10 -4.78
C VAL A 219 -3.36 11.06 -3.60
N ASP A 220 -3.12 12.33 -3.87
CA ASP A 220 -2.68 13.29 -2.87
C ASP A 220 -3.36 14.67 -2.93
N GLY A 221 -4.29 14.87 -3.85
CA GLY A 221 -4.96 16.17 -4.05
C GLY A 221 -4.03 17.30 -4.53
N GLY A 222 -2.82 16.94 -4.97
CA GLY A 222 -1.79 17.87 -5.43
C GLY A 222 -0.84 18.38 -4.34
N ILE A 223 -0.89 17.86 -3.12
CA ILE A 223 -0.02 18.34 -2.02
C ILE A 223 1.48 18.15 -2.33
N ALA A 224 1.85 17.18 -3.16
CA ALA A 224 3.23 16.97 -3.58
C ALA A 224 3.76 18.07 -4.51
N LEU A 225 2.87 18.83 -5.14
CA LEU A 225 3.22 19.99 -5.98
C LEU A 225 3.61 21.22 -5.15
N HIS A 226 3.48 21.12 -3.82
CA HIS A 226 3.76 22.23 -2.93
C HIS A 226 5.26 22.51 -2.95
N ASN A 227 5.61 23.64 -3.54
CA ASN A 227 6.93 24.23 -3.46
C ASN A 227 6.91 25.40 -2.47
N TRP A 228 8.02 26.12 -2.33
CA TRP A 228 8.12 27.27 -1.45
C TRP A 228 7.28 28.50 -1.90
N ILE A 229 6.61 28.42 -3.06
CA ILE A 229 5.68 29.44 -3.54
C ILE A 229 4.27 29.02 -3.11
N PRO A 230 3.58 29.77 -2.24
CA PRO A 230 2.20 29.45 -1.88
C PRO A 230 1.30 29.53 -3.12
N PRO A 231 0.23 28.71 -3.19
CA PRO A 231 -0.76 28.82 -4.25
C PRO A 231 -1.28 30.26 -4.33
N SER A 232 -1.35 30.81 -5.54
CA SER A 232 -1.96 32.13 -5.73
C SER A 232 -3.41 32.08 -5.27
N SER A 233 -3.78 32.97 -4.36
CA SER A 233 -5.19 33.24 -4.04
C SER A 233 -5.84 33.91 -5.28
N THR A 234 -6.47 33.09 -6.12
CA THR A 234 -7.41 33.61 -7.14
C THR A 234 -8.77 33.76 -6.55
#